data_e593426b05620a6a55e24e635265f417
#
_entry.id   e593426b05620a6a55e24e635265f417
#
_cell.length_a   1.000
_cell.length_b   1.000
_cell.length_c   1.000
_cell.angle_alpha   90.00
_cell.angle_beta   90.00
_cell.angle_gamma   90.00
#
_symmetry.space_group_name_H-M   'P 1'
#
loop_
_entity.id
_entity.type
_entity.pdbx_description
1 polymer ?
#
loop_
_entity_poly.entity_id
_entity_poly.type
_entity_poly.pdbx_seq_one_letter_code
_entity_poly.pdbx_strand_id
1 'polypeptide(L)'
;YEISLGLVGSEMCIRDRGVIIPFWFYNVFGNAMRGRKLFMGDSGSLSLGYIISFLMIHLSTVDVSPHVVSDYNMVFAFTTMLVPLLDVVRVVGHRLRNRQNPFLPDKSHIHHKLLRCGLRVRQVMVAICLLSLMFILLNFLMIGHVNITYILGIDIAVWIVFHLVLDVILHTRRAEMDI
;
A
#
# COMPACT_ATOMS: atom_id res chain seq x y z
N TYR A 1 20.95 13.51 26.57
CA TYR A 1 20.70 13.86 25.16
C TYR A 1 19.82 12.82 24.44
N GLU A 2 19.86 11.55 24.83
CA GLU A 2 19.04 10.47 24.23
C GLU A 2 17.55 10.54 24.61
N ILE A 3 17.22 11.07 25.79
CA ILE A 3 15.84 11.17 26.29
C ILE A 3 15.02 12.20 25.48
N SER A 4 15.65 13.27 25.00
CA SER A 4 14.97 14.31 24.22
C SER A 4 14.62 13.85 22.79
N LEU A 5 15.43 12.99 22.17
CA LEU A 5 15.19 12.44 20.84
C LEU A 5 14.00 11.44 20.83
N GLY A 6 13.87 10.63 21.87
CA GLY A 6 12.73 9.72 22.04
C GLY A 6 11.41 10.46 22.26
N LEU A 7 11.42 11.54 23.03
CA LEU A 7 10.23 12.38 23.27
C LEU A 7 9.80 13.13 22.00
N VAL A 8 10.73 13.70 21.25
CA VAL A 8 10.46 14.39 19.98
C VAL A 8 9.85 13.43 18.96
N GLY A 9 10.35 12.20 18.88
CA GLY A 9 9.79 11.18 17.99
C GLY A 9 8.35 10.79 18.37
N SER A 10 8.06 10.62 19.65
CA SER A 10 6.71 10.25 20.12
C SER A 10 5.70 11.39 19.95
N GLU A 11 6.07 12.65 20.23
CA GLU A 11 5.19 13.80 20.01
C GLU A 11 4.89 14.02 18.51
N MET A 12 5.87 13.84 17.64
CA MET A 12 5.69 13.93 16.19
C MET A 12 4.70 12.87 15.69
N CYS A 13 4.84 11.62 16.13
CA CYS A 13 3.89 10.55 15.80
C CYS A 13 2.47 10.82 16.31
N ILE A 14 2.29 11.45 17.48
CA ILE A 14 0.97 11.79 18.03
C ILE A 14 0.32 12.90 17.21
N ARG A 15 1.06 13.94 16.83
CA ARG A 15 0.56 15.02 15.96
C ARG A 15 0.14 14.51 14.60
N ASP A 16 0.97 13.66 13.97
CA ASP A 16 0.68 13.10 12.64
C ASP A 16 -0.59 12.25 12.67
N ARG A 17 -0.76 11.40 13.68
CA ARG A 17 -2.00 10.62 13.87
C ARG A 17 -3.20 11.53 14.11
N GLY A 18 -3.02 12.62 14.87
CA GLY A 18 -4.07 13.60 15.15
C GLY A 18 -4.62 14.28 13.90
N VAL A 19 -3.82 14.41 12.84
CA VAL A 19 -4.24 15.00 11.56
C VAL A 19 -4.76 13.94 10.58
N ILE A 20 -4.07 12.80 10.48
CA ILE A 20 -4.40 11.75 9.51
C ILE A 20 -5.71 11.04 9.84
N ILE A 21 -5.99 10.79 11.12
CA ILE A 21 -7.21 10.07 11.53
C ILE A 21 -8.49 10.85 11.17
N PRO A 22 -8.65 12.15 11.52
CA PRO A 22 -9.79 12.94 11.09
C PRO A 22 -9.89 13.05 9.57
N PHE A 23 -8.77 13.28 8.87
CA PHE A 23 -8.72 13.31 7.40
C PHE A 23 -9.25 12.01 6.80
N TRP A 24 -8.76 10.86 7.27
CA TRP A 24 -9.22 9.55 6.83
C TRP A 24 -10.71 9.35 7.10
N PHE A 25 -11.18 9.70 8.30
CA PHE A 25 -12.58 9.57 8.68
C PHE A 25 -13.50 10.39 7.76
N TYR A 26 -13.16 11.66 7.49
CA TYR A 26 -13.92 12.52 6.58
C TYR A 26 -13.90 12.01 5.14
N ASN A 27 -12.79 11.44 4.67
CA ASN A 27 -12.71 10.90 3.31
C ASN A 27 -13.45 9.58 3.11
N VAL A 28 -13.45 8.71 4.13
CA VAL A 28 -14.13 7.42 4.07
C VAL A 28 -15.64 7.56 4.27
N PHE A 29 -16.04 8.32 5.29
CA PHE A 29 -17.45 8.41 5.72
C PHE A 29 -18.13 9.71 5.25
N GLY A 30 -17.37 10.72 4.83
CA GLY A 30 -17.89 11.99 4.36
C GLY A 30 -18.71 11.86 3.08
N ASN A 31 -19.80 12.62 3.00
CA ASN A 31 -20.62 12.68 1.80
C ASN A 31 -20.12 13.79 0.88
N ALA A 32 -19.71 13.43 -0.35
CA ALA A 32 -19.22 14.40 -1.34
C ALA A 32 -20.26 15.45 -1.72
N MET A 33 -21.56 15.05 -1.76
CA MET A 33 -22.65 15.97 -2.11
C MET A 33 -22.93 17.04 -1.03
N ARG A 34 -22.48 16.79 0.22
CA ARG A 34 -22.57 17.76 1.33
C ARG A 34 -21.29 18.52 1.58
N GLY A 35 -20.32 18.49 0.65
CA GLY A 35 -19.03 19.17 0.80
C GLY A 35 -18.16 18.63 1.97
N ARG A 36 -18.42 17.44 2.47
CA ARG A 36 -17.73 16.87 3.62
C ARG A 36 -16.55 15.95 3.25
N LYS A 37 -16.04 16.02 2.02
CA LYS A 37 -14.79 15.37 1.64
C LYS A 37 -13.67 16.38 1.60
N LEU A 38 -12.56 16.06 2.22
CA LEU A 38 -11.35 16.86 2.23
C LEU A 38 -10.42 16.37 1.12
N PHE A 39 -9.86 17.30 0.38
CA PHE A 39 -8.81 16.99 -0.61
C PHE A 39 -7.44 17.18 0.03
N MET A 40 -6.58 16.17 -0.07
CA MET A 40 -5.27 16.19 0.59
C MET A 40 -4.29 17.19 -0.04
N GLY A 41 -4.45 17.44 -1.35
CA GLY A 41 -3.53 18.27 -2.13
C GLY A 41 -2.16 17.61 -2.35
N ASP A 42 -1.36 18.22 -3.21
CA ASP A 42 -0.04 17.67 -3.57
C ASP A 42 0.96 17.78 -2.41
N SER A 43 0.94 18.88 -1.66
CA SER A 43 1.79 19.06 -0.48
C SER A 43 1.50 18.02 0.61
N GLY A 44 0.24 17.70 0.85
CA GLY A 44 -0.16 16.68 1.82
C GLY A 44 0.28 15.28 1.41
N SER A 45 0.11 14.92 0.14
CA SER A 45 0.53 13.59 -0.38
C SER A 45 2.05 13.41 -0.36
N LEU A 46 2.81 14.45 -0.73
CA LEU A 46 4.27 14.43 -0.67
C LEU A 46 4.78 14.34 0.77
N SER A 47 4.21 15.12 1.70
CA SER A 47 4.57 15.06 3.12
C SER A 47 4.28 13.69 3.71
N LEU A 48 3.12 13.10 3.40
CA LEU A 48 2.77 11.76 3.87
C LEU A 48 3.71 10.70 3.29
N GLY A 49 4.05 10.79 2.01
CA GLY A 49 5.03 9.91 1.37
C GLY A 49 6.40 9.98 2.03
N TYR A 50 6.87 11.18 2.36
CA TYR A 50 8.12 11.40 3.08
C TYR A 50 8.08 10.77 4.49
N ILE A 51 7.03 11.03 5.26
CA ILE A 51 6.86 10.48 6.61
C ILE A 51 6.84 8.96 6.58
N ILE A 52 6.09 8.36 5.65
CA ILE A 52 6.03 6.90 5.52
C ILE A 52 7.39 6.32 5.18
N SER A 53 8.10 6.92 4.21
CA SER A 53 9.44 6.48 3.82
C SER A 53 10.44 6.58 4.98
N PHE A 54 10.39 7.67 5.73
CA PHE A 54 11.21 7.85 6.93
C PHE A 54 10.92 6.79 7.99
N LEU A 55 9.64 6.53 8.28
CA LEU A 55 9.24 5.51 9.24
C LEU A 55 9.67 4.10 8.80
N MET A 56 9.58 3.79 7.51
CA MET A 56 10.06 2.51 6.97
C MET A 56 11.56 2.33 7.18
N ILE A 57 12.36 3.34 6.83
CA ILE A 57 13.82 3.30 7.03
C ILE A 57 14.14 3.20 8.53
N HIS A 58 13.47 3.99 9.34
CA HIS A 58 13.67 3.97 10.80
C HIS A 58 13.34 2.59 11.40
N LEU A 59 12.19 2.00 11.03
CA LEU A 59 11.81 0.66 11.48
C LEU A 59 12.80 -0.42 11.04
N SER A 60 13.35 -0.31 9.81
CA SER A 60 14.31 -1.28 9.31
C SER A 60 15.69 -1.17 9.94
N THR A 61 16.03 -0.01 10.54
CA THR A 61 17.36 0.26 11.14
C THR A 61 17.38 0.18 12.66
N VAL A 62 16.23 0.11 13.34
CA VAL A 62 16.16 0.00 14.81
C VAL A 62 16.49 -1.42 15.24
N ASP A 63 17.69 -1.63 15.77
CA ASP A 63 18.11 -2.85 16.43
C ASP A 63 17.49 -2.92 17.83
N VAL A 64 16.39 -3.63 17.96
CA VAL A 64 15.71 -3.84 19.26
C VAL A 64 16.39 -4.98 20.06
N SER A 65 17.26 -5.80 19.42
CA SER A 65 18.00 -6.88 20.08
C SER A 65 19.12 -7.42 19.17
N PRO A 66 20.32 -7.79 19.71
CA PRO A 66 21.53 -7.99 18.89
C PRO A 66 21.57 -9.25 18.02
N HIS A 67 20.57 -10.12 18.00
CA HIS A 67 20.72 -11.43 17.34
C HIS A 67 19.58 -11.92 16.43
N VAL A 68 18.38 -11.29 16.38
CA VAL A 68 17.27 -11.85 15.57
C VAL A 68 16.36 -10.79 14.92
N VAL A 69 16.51 -9.52 15.23
CA VAL A 69 15.44 -8.53 15.06
C VAL A 69 15.54 -7.71 13.76
N SER A 70 16.69 -7.63 13.13
CA SER A 70 16.90 -6.83 11.91
C SER A 70 16.01 -7.31 10.75
N ASP A 71 15.94 -8.63 10.55
CA ASP A 71 15.19 -9.23 9.44
C ASP A 71 13.68 -9.07 9.61
N TYR A 72 13.16 -9.21 10.84
CA TYR A 72 11.74 -9.05 11.15
C TYR A 72 11.25 -7.61 10.88
N ASN A 73 12.00 -6.62 11.36
CA ASN A 73 11.65 -5.21 11.19
C ASN A 73 11.68 -4.81 9.72
N MET A 74 12.69 -5.26 8.98
CA MET A 74 12.83 -5.01 7.56
C MET A 74 11.65 -5.61 6.76
N VAL A 75 11.33 -6.89 6.98
CA VAL A 75 10.20 -7.54 6.30
C VAL A 75 8.89 -6.85 6.64
N PHE A 76 8.65 -6.52 7.92
CA PHE A 76 7.43 -5.83 8.33
C PHE A 76 7.29 -4.46 7.66
N ALA A 77 8.36 -3.65 7.63
CA ALA A 77 8.37 -2.36 6.97
C ALA A 77 8.06 -2.48 5.47
N PHE A 78 8.72 -3.40 4.76
CA PHE A 78 8.47 -3.63 3.34
C PHE A 78 7.07 -4.13 3.05
N THR A 79 6.55 -5.07 3.85
CA THR A 79 5.24 -5.68 3.61
C THR A 79 4.11 -4.66 3.73
N THR A 80 4.21 -3.68 4.62
CA THR A 80 3.18 -2.63 4.75
C THR A 80 3.03 -1.79 3.48
N MET A 81 4.12 -1.59 2.71
CA MET A 81 4.13 -0.83 1.46
C MET A 81 4.12 -1.72 0.21
N LEU A 82 4.08 -3.04 0.38
CA LEU A 82 4.22 -3.99 -0.72
C LEU A 82 3.15 -3.80 -1.79
N VAL A 83 1.89 -3.70 -1.41
CA VAL A 83 0.76 -3.56 -2.35
C VAL A 83 0.88 -2.29 -3.21
N PRO A 84 1.02 -1.08 -2.65
CA PRO A 84 1.19 0.12 -3.46
C PRO A 84 2.49 0.10 -4.28
N LEU A 85 3.58 -0.45 -3.75
CA LEU A 85 4.86 -0.53 -4.47
C LEU A 85 4.75 -1.45 -5.69
N LEU A 86 4.23 -2.66 -5.52
CA LEU A 86 4.06 -3.61 -6.62
C LEU A 86 3.06 -3.10 -7.66
N ASP A 87 2.01 -2.36 -7.26
CA ASP A 87 1.08 -1.75 -8.22
C ASP A 87 1.77 -0.68 -9.08
N VAL A 88 2.59 0.18 -8.49
CA VAL A 88 3.38 1.17 -9.24
C VAL A 88 4.35 0.48 -10.20
N VAL A 89 5.13 -0.51 -9.72
CA VAL A 89 6.07 -1.27 -10.56
C VAL A 89 5.36 -1.93 -11.74
N ARG A 90 4.20 -2.53 -11.51
CA ARG A 90 3.38 -3.16 -12.56
C ARG A 90 2.92 -2.14 -13.60
N VAL A 91 2.39 -0.99 -13.17
CA VAL A 91 1.90 0.06 -14.08
C VAL A 91 3.04 0.64 -14.89
N VAL A 92 4.16 0.97 -14.26
CA VAL A 92 5.37 1.47 -14.94
C VAL A 92 5.89 0.43 -15.93
N GLY A 93 6.02 -0.84 -15.52
CA GLY A 93 6.47 -1.92 -16.38
C GLY A 93 5.56 -2.13 -17.61
N HIS A 94 4.25 -2.08 -17.40
CA HIS A 94 3.28 -2.15 -18.50
C HIS A 94 3.44 -1.01 -19.51
N ARG A 95 3.64 0.21 -19.03
CA ARG A 95 3.83 1.39 -19.89
C ARG A 95 5.15 1.36 -20.65
N LEU A 96 6.24 1.00 -19.96
CA LEU A 96 7.54 0.86 -20.62
C LEU A 96 7.50 -0.20 -21.75
N ARG A 97 6.83 -1.33 -21.48
CA ARG A 97 6.64 -2.37 -22.52
C ARG A 97 5.86 -1.86 -23.73
N ASN A 98 4.90 -0.96 -23.50
CA ASN A 98 4.08 -0.36 -24.56
C ASN A 98 4.68 0.94 -25.11
N ARG A 99 5.93 1.27 -24.77
CA ARG A 99 6.64 2.50 -25.19
C ARG A 99 5.88 3.79 -24.85
N GLN A 100 5.10 3.79 -23.76
CA GLN A 100 4.35 4.93 -23.28
C GLN A 100 5.14 5.63 -22.17
N ASN A 101 4.92 6.96 -22.03
CA ASN A 101 5.57 7.72 -20.97
C ASN A 101 5.04 7.28 -19.59
N PRO A 102 5.92 6.79 -18.66
CA PRO A 102 5.51 6.31 -17.35
C PRO A 102 4.97 7.41 -16.40
N PHE A 103 5.26 8.67 -16.68
CA PHE A 103 4.87 9.81 -15.83
C PHE A 103 3.49 10.40 -16.16
N LEU A 104 2.84 9.95 -17.23
CA LEU A 104 1.50 10.42 -17.54
C LEU A 104 0.44 9.76 -16.63
N PRO A 105 -0.68 10.45 -16.32
CA PRO A 105 -1.78 9.87 -15.53
C PRO A 105 -2.31 8.57 -16.15
N ASP A 106 -2.54 7.54 -15.32
CA ASP A 106 -3.03 6.24 -15.77
C ASP A 106 -4.25 5.77 -14.98
N LYS A 107 -5.14 5.07 -15.66
CA LYS A 107 -6.33 4.41 -15.09
C LYS A 107 -6.16 2.89 -14.99
N SER A 108 -4.92 2.37 -14.97
CA SER A 108 -4.63 0.93 -14.91
C SER A 108 -4.26 0.43 -13.50
N HIS A 109 -4.19 1.33 -12.51
CA HIS A 109 -3.96 0.96 -11.12
C HIS A 109 -5.00 -0.03 -10.59
N ILE A 110 -4.62 -0.81 -9.56
CA ILE A 110 -5.46 -1.86 -8.96
C ILE A 110 -6.85 -1.35 -8.57
N HIS A 111 -6.95 -0.16 -7.99
CA HIS A 111 -8.23 0.42 -7.57
C HIS A 111 -9.17 0.66 -8.77
N HIS A 112 -8.64 1.08 -9.92
CA HIS A 112 -9.44 1.23 -11.14
C HIS A 112 -9.89 -0.12 -11.71
N LYS A 113 -9.05 -1.17 -11.63
CA LYS A 113 -9.44 -2.52 -12.02
C LYS A 113 -10.59 -3.03 -11.14
N LEU A 114 -10.49 -2.88 -9.83
CA LEU A 114 -11.53 -3.29 -8.88
C LEU A 114 -12.86 -2.52 -9.08
N LEU A 115 -12.80 -1.22 -9.39
CA LEU A 115 -13.98 -0.45 -9.76
C LEU A 115 -14.66 -0.98 -11.03
N ARG A 116 -13.86 -1.37 -12.04
CA ARG A 116 -14.38 -2.00 -13.28
C ARG A 116 -14.99 -3.37 -13.02
N CYS A 117 -14.58 -4.09 -11.97
CA CYS A 117 -15.24 -5.30 -11.50
C CYS A 117 -16.62 -5.05 -10.86
N GLY A 118 -17.08 -3.78 -10.79
CA GLY A 118 -18.37 -3.39 -10.24
C GLY A 118 -18.38 -3.18 -8.73
N LEU A 119 -17.22 -3.13 -8.09
CA LEU A 119 -17.11 -2.82 -6.67
C LEU A 119 -17.35 -1.32 -6.42
N ARG A 120 -18.04 -1.00 -5.33
CA ARG A 120 -18.19 0.38 -4.88
C ARG A 120 -16.88 0.90 -4.29
N VAL A 121 -16.63 2.21 -4.32
CA VAL A 121 -15.39 2.84 -3.82
C VAL A 121 -15.02 2.37 -2.41
N ARG A 122 -15.98 2.23 -1.48
CA ARG A 122 -15.73 1.72 -0.14
C ARG A 122 -15.30 0.25 -0.14
N GLN A 123 -15.91 -0.56 -0.99
CA GLN A 123 -15.55 -1.98 -1.14
C GLN A 123 -14.14 -2.15 -1.72
N VAL A 124 -13.77 -1.30 -2.68
CA VAL A 124 -12.40 -1.26 -3.23
C VAL A 124 -11.38 -0.93 -2.14
N MET A 125 -11.66 0.07 -1.32
CA MET A 125 -10.78 0.43 -0.20
C MET A 125 -10.62 -0.75 0.78
N VAL A 126 -11.73 -1.37 1.19
CA VAL A 126 -11.70 -2.54 2.09
C VAL A 126 -10.95 -3.70 1.45
N ALA A 127 -11.15 -3.97 0.15
CA ALA A 127 -10.47 -5.04 -0.57
C ALA A 127 -8.93 -4.82 -0.60
N ILE A 128 -8.48 -3.60 -0.85
CA ILE A 128 -7.04 -3.27 -0.82
C ILE A 128 -6.47 -3.40 0.59
N CYS A 129 -7.19 -2.95 1.62
CA CYS A 129 -6.76 -3.14 3.02
C CYS A 129 -6.68 -4.62 3.41
N LEU A 130 -7.65 -5.43 3.01
CA LEU A 130 -7.63 -6.88 3.25
C LEU A 130 -6.49 -7.57 2.50
N LEU A 131 -6.22 -7.15 1.27
CA LEU A 131 -5.08 -7.64 0.49
C LEU A 131 -3.75 -7.31 1.18
N SER A 132 -3.57 -6.08 1.67
CA SER A 132 -2.38 -5.69 2.43
C SER A 132 -2.25 -6.48 3.74
N LEU A 133 -3.36 -6.69 4.46
CA LEU A 133 -3.38 -7.50 5.67
C LEU A 133 -3.02 -8.96 5.39
N MET A 134 -3.50 -9.51 4.27
CA MET A 134 -3.15 -10.87 3.83
C MET A 134 -1.65 -11.02 3.63
N PHE A 135 -0.99 -10.06 2.94
CA PHE A 135 0.47 -10.09 2.78
C PHE A 135 1.20 -9.97 4.12
N ILE A 136 0.74 -9.09 5.02
CA ILE A 136 1.34 -8.95 6.35
C ILE A 136 1.27 -10.28 7.12
N LEU A 137 0.11 -10.94 7.12
CA LEU A 137 -0.08 -12.23 7.80
C LEU A 137 0.76 -13.34 7.15
N LEU A 138 0.78 -13.40 5.81
CA LEU A 138 1.59 -14.37 5.08
C LEU A 138 3.07 -14.23 5.44
N ASN A 139 3.60 -13.02 5.40
CA ASN A 139 5.00 -12.76 5.68
C ASN A 139 5.33 -12.97 7.16
N PHE A 140 4.41 -12.61 8.06
CA PHE A 140 4.58 -12.88 9.49
C PHE A 140 4.68 -14.38 9.80
N LEU A 141 3.94 -15.23 9.07
CA LEU A 141 4.01 -16.69 9.22
C LEU A 141 5.29 -17.29 8.61
N MET A 142 5.84 -16.67 7.58
CA MET A 142 7.03 -17.16 6.88
C MET A 142 8.34 -16.70 7.50
N ILE A 143 8.32 -15.57 8.19
CA ILE A 143 9.49 -14.98 8.82
C ILE A 143 10.03 -15.93 9.90
N GLY A 144 11.35 -16.10 9.94
CA GLY A 144 12.00 -17.08 10.83
C GLY A 144 12.09 -18.51 10.27
N HIS A 145 11.34 -18.86 9.24
CA HIS A 145 11.38 -20.18 8.58
C HIS A 145 12.00 -20.12 7.19
N VAL A 146 11.94 -18.97 6.53
CA VAL A 146 12.34 -18.80 5.13
C VAL A 146 13.20 -17.55 4.99
N ASN A 147 14.22 -17.60 4.13
CA ASN A 147 15.06 -16.43 3.83
C ASN A 147 14.24 -15.32 3.16
N ILE A 148 14.57 -14.07 3.46
CA ILE A 148 13.88 -12.85 2.96
C ILE A 148 13.74 -12.86 1.44
N THR A 149 14.74 -13.35 0.70
CA THR A 149 14.71 -13.41 -0.76
C THR A 149 13.57 -14.31 -1.28
N TYR A 150 13.32 -15.44 -0.62
CA TYR A 150 12.21 -16.33 -1.00
C TYR A 150 10.86 -15.73 -0.61
N ILE A 151 10.76 -15.03 0.52
CA ILE A 151 9.55 -14.31 0.94
C ILE A 151 9.17 -13.30 -0.15
N LEU A 152 10.10 -12.46 -0.59
CA LEU A 152 9.87 -11.51 -1.67
C LEU A 152 9.46 -12.20 -2.99
N GLY A 153 10.09 -13.34 -3.33
CA GLY A 153 9.72 -14.11 -4.52
C GLY A 153 8.29 -14.64 -4.45
N ILE A 154 7.86 -15.12 -3.29
CA ILE A 154 6.49 -15.59 -3.06
C ILE A 154 5.50 -14.44 -3.14
N ASP A 155 5.81 -13.29 -2.55
CA ASP A 155 4.97 -12.10 -2.62
C ASP A 155 4.73 -11.67 -4.06
N ILE A 156 5.79 -11.61 -4.86
CA ILE A 156 5.68 -11.28 -6.29
C ILE A 156 4.83 -12.33 -7.03
N ALA A 157 5.01 -13.61 -6.75
CA ALA A 157 4.24 -14.68 -7.36
C ALA A 157 2.74 -14.57 -7.01
N VAL A 158 2.42 -14.38 -5.73
CA VAL A 158 1.05 -14.17 -5.25
C VAL A 158 0.43 -12.92 -5.89
N TRP A 159 1.19 -11.83 -6.01
CA TRP A 159 0.74 -10.61 -6.68
C TRP A 159 0.41 -10.83 -8.16
N ILE A 160 1.26 -11.55 -8.89
CA ILE A 160 1.03 -11.89 -10.30
C ILE A 160 -0.23 -12.74 -10.45
N VAL A 161 -0.36 -13.79 -9.63
CA VAL A 161 -1.55 -14.67 -9.65
C VAL A 161 -2.82 -13.87 -9.36
N PHE A 162 -2.79 -12.99 -8.36
CA PHE A 162 -3.91 -12.12 -8.04
C PHE A 162 -4.34 -11.26 -9.23
N HIS A 163 -3.38 -10.65 -9.95
CA HIS A 163 -3.69 -9.85 -11.13
C HIS A 163 -4.20 -10.66 -12.31
N LEU A 164 -3.67 -11.88 -12.52
CA LEU A 164 -4.20 -12.78 -13.55
C LEU A 164 -5.66 -13.17 -13.28
N VAL A 165 -5.99 -13.47 -12.02
CA VAL A 165 -7.37 -13.76 -11.61
C VAL A 165 -8.27 -12.54 -11.86
N LEU A 166 -7.84 -11.34 -11.50
CA LEU A 166 -8.60 -10.12 -11.76
C LEU A 166 -8.82 -9.89 -13.25
N ASP A 167 -7.82 -10.15 -14.09
CA ASP A 167 -7.94 -9.95 -15.52
C ASP A 167 -8.90 -10.98 -16.15
N VAL A 168 -8.90 -12.22 -15.68
CA VAL A 168 -9.89 -13.24 -16.09
C VAL A 168 -11.32 -12.78 -15.72
N ILE A 169 -11.53 -12.34 -14.48
CA ILE A 169 -12.84 -11.84 -14.01
C ILE A 169 -13.32 -10.67 -14.87
N LEU A 170 -12.43 -9.73 -15.19
CA LEU A 170 -12.75 -8.58 -16.04
C LEU A 170 -13.10 -8.98 -17.46
N HIS A 171 -12.42 -9.98 -17.99
CA HIS A 171 -12.69 -10.48 -19.34
C HIS A 171 -14.06 -11.18 -19.42
N THR A 172 -14.37 -12.02 -18.44
CA THR A 172 -15.68 -12.71 -18.36
C THR A 172 -16.83 -11.71 -18.25
N ARG A 173 -16.70 -10.70 -17.40
CA ARG A 173 -17.74 -9.66 -17.26
C ARG A 173 -17.94 -8.79 -18.50
N ARG A 174 -16.90 -8.54 -19.28
CA ARG A 174 -17.05 -7.85 -20.57
C ARG A 174 -17.84 -8.69 -21.55
N ALA A 175 -17.52 -9.98 -21.65
CA ALA A 175 -18.25 -10.90 -22.53
C ALA A 175 -19.75 -10.99 -22.18
N GLU A 176 -20.13 -10.87 -20.90
CA GLU A 176 -21.53 -10.84 -20.45
C GLU A 176 -22.25 -9.52 -20.78
N MET A 177 -21.56 -8.41 -20.91
CA MET A 177 -22.17 -7.12 -21.26
C MET A 177 -22.30 -6.88 -22.76
N ASP A 178 -21.58 -7.64 -23.56
CA ASP A 178 -21.61 -7.57 -25.03
C ASP A 178 -22.68 -8.53 -25.64
N ILE A 179 -23.43 -9.28 -24.81
CA ILE A 179 -24.58 -10.14 -25.15
C ILE A 179 -25.89 -9.44 -24.77
#